data_4d5d831d123db770c006f4b5bf3f4f31
#
_entry.id   4d5d831d123db770c006f4b5bf3f4f31
#
_cell.length_a   1.000
_cell.length_b   1.000
_cell.length_c   1.000
_cell.angle_alpha   90.00
_cell.angle_beta   90.00
_cell.angle_gamma   90.00
#
_symmetry.space_group_name_H-M   'P 1'
#
loop_
_entity.id
_entity.type
_entity.pdbx_description
1 polymer ?
#
loop_
_entity_poly.entity_id
_entity_poly.type
_entity_poly.pdbx_seq_one_letter_code
_entity_poly.pdbx_strand_id
1 'polypeptide(L)'
;MNIRTIVIEGHEQDVKISRTERGAEVTIEQHTRRAGKQDICIAHIARDENRESRYAKATEVAKVVYGTDCRGRAAATNSMVHEVLNEMERVAGC
;
A
#
# COMPACT_ATOMS: atom_id res chain seq x y z
N MET A 1 -20.17 -5.03 -10.08
CA MET A 1 -19.27 -4.28 -9.20
C MET A 1 -17.90 -4.22 -9.85
N ASN A 2 -17.38 -3.03 -10.04
CA ASN A 2 -16.05 -2.88 -10.63
C ASN A 2 -14.99 -2.97 -9.54
N ILE A 3 -14.15 -4.01 -9.63
CA ILE A 3 -13.00 -4.11 -8.76
C ILE A 3 -11.96 -3.15 -9.32
N ARG A 4 -11.56 -2.19 -8.50
CA ARG A 4 -10.57 -1.21 -8.91
C ARG A 4 -9.20 -1.66 -8.38
N THR A 5 -8.25 -1.70 -9.28
CA THR A 5 -6.84 -1.98 -8.94
C THR A 5 -6.00 -0.85 -9.50
N ILE A 6 -5.11 -0.33 -8.68
CA ILE A 6 -4.12 0.66 -9.11
C ILE A 6 -2.72 0.20 -8.71
N VAL A 7 -1.72 0.66 -9.47
CA VAL A 7 -0.32 0.38 -9.18
C VAL A 7 0.37 1.69 -8.88
N ILE A 8 1.08 1.73 -7.77
CA ILE A 8 1.96 2.86 -7.44
C ILE A 8 3.38 2.44 -7.77
N GLU A 9 3.99 3.14 -8.72
CA GLU A 9 5.38 2.90 -9.09
C GLU A 9 6.29 3.51 -8.02
N GLY A 10 7.19 2.70 -7.49
CA GLY A 10 8.09 3.13 -6.44
C GLY A 10 9.55 3.11 -6.86
N HIS A 11 10.37 3.80 -6.09
CA HIS A 11 11.82 3.76 -6.29
C HIS A 11 12.40 2.41 -5.85
N GLU A 12 11.88 1.86 -4.77
CA GLU A 12 12.36 0.58 -4.24
C GLU A 12 11.48 -0.57 -4.70
N GLN A 13 10.17 -0.39 -4.68
CA GLN A 13 9.22 -1.46 -4.95
C GLN A 13 7.90 -0.88 -5.44
N ASP A 14 7.35 -1.45 -6.49
CA ASP A 14 5.99 -1.13 -6.92
C ASP A 14 5.00 -1.83 -6.00
N VAL A 15 3.88 -1.19 -5.72
CA VAL A 15 2.80 -1.77 -4.94
C VAL A 15 1.51 -1.74 -5.73
N LYS A 16 0.69 -2.76 -5.54
CA LYS A 16 -0.62 -2.88 -6.15
C LYS A 16 -1.68 -2.74 -5.06
N ILE A 17 -2.63 -1.86 -5.26
CA ILE A 17 -3.75 -1.65 -4.34
C ILE A 17 -5.01 -2.14 -5.03
N SER A 18 -5.68 -3.11 -4.42
CA SER A 18 -6.87 -3.74 -5.00
C SER A 18 -8.03 -3.67 -4.01
N ARG A 19 -9.23 -3.38 -4.54
CA ARG A 19 -10.45 -3.35 -3.73
C ARG A 19 -10.81 -4.76 -3.27
N THR A 20 -11.19 -4.87 -2.01
CA THR A 20 -11.73 -6.10 -1.41
C THR A 20 -13.14 -5.84 -0.90
N GLU A 21 -13.82 -6.88 -0.45
CA GLU A 21 -15.15 -6.75 0.16
C GLU A 21 -15.15 -5.82 1.36
N ARG A 22 -14.06 -5.80 2.13
CA ARG A 22 -13.96 -5.01 3.36
C ARG A 22 -13.33 -3.65 3.17
N GLY A 23 -12.58 -3.46 2.09
CA GLY A 23 -11.88 -2.20 1.88
C GLY A 23 -10.88 -2.32 0.74
N ALA A 24 -9.60 -2.32 1.06
CA ALA A 24 -8.54 -2.46 0.09
C ALA A 24 -7.36 -3.22 0.67
N GLU A 25 -6.69 -3.99 -0.18
CA GLU A 25 -5.44 -4.65 0.18
C GLU A 25 -4.30 -4.09 -0.66
N VAL A 26 -3.12 -4.09 -0.08
CA VAL A 26 -1.90 -3.67 -0.76
C VAL A 26 -1.00 -4.88 -0.87
N THR A 27 -0.58 -5.19 -2.09
CA THR A 27 0.27 -6.33 -2.37
C THR A 27 1.53 -5.89 -3.10
N ILE A 28 2.58 -6.69 -2.93
CA ILE A 28 3.80 -6.56 -3.71
C ILE A 28 4.05 -7.86 -4.45
N GLU A 29 4.73 -7.76 -5.58
CA GLU A 29 5.13 -8.92 -6.35
C GLU A 29 6.52 -9.35 -5.89
N GLN A 30 6.65 -10.60 -5.48
CA GLN A 30 7.91 -11.16 -5.04
C GLN A 30 8.30 -12.34 -5.93
N HIS A 31 9.55 -12.40 -6.31
CA HIS A 31 10.09 -13.50 -7.11
C HIS A 31 10.81 -14.50 -6.21
N THR A 32 10.42 -15.76 -6.27
CA THR A 32 11.09 -16.82 -5.55
C THR A 32 11.55 -17.88 -6.55
N ARG A 33 12.61 -18.58 -6.21
CA ARG A 33 13.14 -19.63 -7.07
C ARG A 33 12.16 -20.80 -7.21
N ARG A 34 11.37 -21.08 -6.18
CA ARG A 34 10.46 -22.23 -6.15
C ARG A 34 9.08 -21.92 -6.74
N ALA A 35 8.55 -20.74 -6.43
CA ALA A 35 7.17 -20.39 -6.77
C ALA A 35 7.07 -19.39 -7.93
N GLY A 36 8.19 -18.89 -8.45
CA GLY A 36 8.18 -17.85 -9.47
C GLY A 36 7.65 -16.53 -8.90
N LYS A 37 6.74 -15.91 -9.62
CA LYS A 37 6.11 -14.65 -9.18
C LYS A 37 4.98 -14.92 -8.20
N GLN A 38 4.97 -14.22 -7.10
CA GLN A 38 3.98 -14.38 -6.06
C GLN A 38 3.58 -13.03 -5.50
N ASP A 39 2.26 -12.80 -5.35
CA ASP A 39 1.76 -11.58 -4.73
C ASP A 39 1.67 -11.78 -3.22
N ILE A 40 2.25 -10.85 -2.47
CA ILE A 40 2.26 -10.88 -1.01
C ILE A 40 1.50 -9.68 -0.50
N CYS A 41 0.50 -9.91 0.36
CA CYS A 41 -0.25 -8.84 0.99
C CYS A 41 0.59 -8.24 2.12
N ILE A 42 0.85 -6.93 2.04
CA ILE A 42 1.64 -6.21 3.05
C ILE A 42 0.78 -5.32 3.93
N ALA A 43 -0.42 -5.00 3.51
CA ALA A 43 -1.33 -4.18 4.30
C ALA A 43 -2.77 -4.37 3.82
N HIS A 44 -3.71 -4.13 4.72
CA HIS A 44 -5.13 -4.11 4.41
C HIS A 44 -5.80 -3.03 5.24
N ILE A 45 -6.66 -2.23 4.62
CA ILE A 45 -7.49 -1.28 5.34
C ILE A 45 -8.95 -1.65 5.17
N ALA A 46 -9.71 -1.53 6.26
CA ALA A 46 -11.16 -1.67 6.22
C ALA A 46 -11.81 -0.31 5.99
N ARG A 47 -12.96 -0.29 5.33
CA ARG A 47 -13.69 0.96 5.09
C ARG A 47 -14.11 1.67 6.38
N ASP A 48 -14.39 0.90 7.43
CA ASP A 48 -14.80 1.44 8.73
C ASP A 48 -13.62 1.66 9.69
N GLU A 49 -12.41 1.41 9.24
CA GLU A 49 -11.20 1.65 10.04
C GLU A 49 -11.02 3.15 10.22
N ASN A 50 -10.59 3.61 11.41
CA ASN A 50 -10.40 5.02 11.64
C ASN A 50 -9.20 5.55 10.84
N ARG A 51 -9.19 6.86 10.62
CA ARG A 51 -8.18 7.48 9.75
C ARG A 51 -6.77 7.37 10.31
N GLU A 52 -6.63 7.43 11.63
CA GLU A 52 -5.33 7.30 12.28
C GLU A 52 -4.69 5.94 11.99
N SER A 53 -5.48 4.87 12.08
CA SER A 53 -5.04 3.52 11.75
C SER A 53 -4.70 3.41 10.26
N ARG A 54 -5.53 3.98 9.40
CA ARG A 54 -5.27 3.98 7.95
C ARG A 54 -3.98 4.73 7.61
N TYR A 55 -3.75 5.85 8.30
CA TYR A 55 -2.53 6.62 8.09
C TYR A 55 -1.28 5.83 8.50
N ALA A 56 -1.35 5.13 9.63
CA ALA A 56 -0.24 4.29 10.08
C ALA A 56 0.10 3.21 9.05
N LYS A 57 -0.93 2.58 8.48
CA LYS A 57 -0.74 1.57 7.42
C LYS A 57 -0.21 2.18 6.14
N ALA A 58 -0.67 3.37 5.77
CA ALA A 58 -0.15 4.09 4.61
C ALA A 58 1.32 4.44 4.79
N THR A 59 1.75 4.76 6.01
CA THR A 59 3.15 5.01 6.32
C THR A 59 4.00 3.76 6.07
N GLU A 60 3.51 2.59 6.49
CA GLU A 60 4.21 1.34 6.24
C GLU A 60 4.29 1.03 4.74
N VAL A 61 3.22 1.28 3.99
CA VAL A 61 3.23 1.12 2.54
C VAL A 61 4.23 2.10 1.90
N ALA A 62 4.28 3.33 2.38
CA ALA A 62 5.23 4.33 1.87
C ALA A 62 6.68 3.90 2.09
N LYS A 63 6.98 3.21 3.19
CA LYS A 63 8.33 2.64 3.41
C LYS A 63 8.70 1.64 2.32
N VAL A 64 7.75 0.86 1.86
CA VAL A 64 7.99 -0.11 0.79
C VAL A 64 8.18 0.61 -0.55
N VAL A 65 7.34 1.60 -0.85
CA VAL A 65 7.37 2.31 -2.13
C VAL A 65 8.63 3.17 -2.26
N TYR A 66 8.95 3.93 -1.24
CA TYR A 66 10.03 4.95 -1.29
C TYR A 66 11.29 4.56 -0.53
N GLY A 67 11.26 3.43 0.17
CA GLY A 67 12.37 3.01 1.02
C GLY A 67 12.34 3.68 2.38
N THR A 68 13.38 3.43 3.16
CA THR A 68 13.52 3.96 4.51
C THR A 68 14.80 4.80 4.61
N ASP A 69 14.78 5.77 5.52
CA ASP A 69 15.96 6.57 5.82
C ASP A 69 16.89 5.83 6.81
N CYS A 70 17.97 6.46 7.22
CA CYS A 70 18.95 5.85 8.12
C CYS A 70 18.40 5.55 9.52
N ARG A 71 17.22 6.09 9.86
CA ARG A 71 16.54 5.84 11.14
C ARG A 71 15.40 4.84 11.02
N GLY A 72 15.23 4.24 9.85
CA GLY A 72 14.15 3.28 9.60
C GLY A 72 12.79 3.92 9.37
N ARG A 73 12.72 5.24 9.19
CA ARG A 73 11.46 5.93 8.86
C ARG A 73 11.29 5.95 7.35
N ALA A 74 10.05 6.14 6.89
CA ALA A 74 9.79 6.25 5.46
C ALA A 74 10.60 7.41 4.86
N ALA A 75 11.31 7.13 3.77
CA ALA A 75 12.03 8.13 3.00
C ALA A 75 11.06 8.89 2.11
N ALA A 76 10.02 9.47 2.72
CA ALA A 76 8.91 10.10 2.05
C ALA A 76 8.47 11.31 2.86
N THR A 77 8.01 12.35 2.16
CA THR A 77 7.42 13.51 2.81
C THR A 77 6.01 13.17 3.30
N ASN A 78 5.47 13.98 4.20
CA ASN A 78 4.09 13.82 4.65
C ASN A 78 3.11 13.86 3.48
N SER A 79 3.35 14.71 2.48
CA SER A 79 2.52 14.78 1.28
C SER A 79 2.53 13.46 0.53
N MET A 80 3.68 12.81 0.40
CA MET A 80 3.80 11.53 -0.28
C MET A 80 3.06 10.43 0.46
N VAL A 81 3.14 10.41 1.80
CA VAL A 81 2.38 9.46 2.61
C VAL A 81 0.88 9.70 2.45
N HIS A 82 0.43 10.96 2.43
CA HIS A 82 -0.98 11.29 2.20
C HIS A 82 -1.45 10.87 0.82
N GLU A 83 -0.61 10.97 -0.20
CA GLU A 83 -0.97 10.47 -1.54
C GLU A 83 -1.21 8.96 -1.52
N VAL A 84 -0.35 8.21 -0.84
CA VAL A 84 -0.54 6.76 -0.67
C VAL A 84 -1.84 6.48 0.06
N LEU A 85 -2.09 7.20 1.16
CA LEU A 85 -3.32 7.05 1.93
C LEU A 85 -4.56 7.35 1.07
N ASN A 86 -4.53 8.44 0.31
CA ASN A 86 -5.65 8.82 -0.55
C ASN A 86 -5.94 7.75 -1.59
N GLU A 87 -4.91 7.17 -2.18
CA GLU A 87 -5.09 6.08 -3.15
C GLU A 87 -5.69 4.83 -2.50
N MET A 88 -5.22 4.47 -1.31
CA MET A 88 -5.76 3.35 -0.57
C MET A 88 -7.24 3.58 -0.23
N GLU A 89 -7.57 4.77 0.26
CA GLU A 89 -8.94 5.14 0.61
C GLU A 89 -9.84 5.18 -0.62
N ARG A 90 -9.34 5.69 -1.73
CA ARG A 90 -10.09 5.75 -2.97
C ARG A 90 -10.44 4.35 -3.48
N VAL A 91 -9.48 3.44 -3.46
CA VAL A 91 -9.72 2.05 -3.87
C VAL A 91 -10.68 1.36 -2.90
N ALA A 92 -10.52 1.59 -1.60
CA ALA A 92 -11.40 1.01 -0.59
C ALA A 92 -12.83 1.54 -0.66
N GLY A 93 -13.05 2.69 -1.26
CA GLY A 93 -14.37 3.32 -1.31
C GLY A 93 -14.69 4.16 -0.08
N CYS A 94 -13.65 4.65 0.58
CA CYS A 94 -13.81 5.54 1.72
C CYS A 94 -14.04 6.99 1.29
#